data_9ede5cbd84bf9d43e3c56134ecf772f9
#
_entry.id   9ede5cbd84bf9d43e3c56134ecf772f9
#
_cell.length_a   1.000
_cell.length_b   1.000
_cell.length_c   1.000
_cell.angle_alpha   90.00
_cell.angle_beta   90.00
_cell.angle_gamma   90.00
#
_symmetry.space_group_name_H-M   'P 1'
#
loop_
_entity.id
_entity.type
_entity.pdbx_description
1 polymer ?
#
loop_
_entity_poly.entity_id
_entity_poly.type
_entity_poly.pdbx_seq_one_letter_code
_entity_poly.pdbx_strand_id
1 'polypeptide(L)'
;DVLGDHVSQAGSLVEPERLRFDFSHFGQVDEEELKKIEAIVNGKIWENIETKMMRKPLEEAKKLGAMALFGEKYGNVVRVVQVGDYSLELCGGCHVNNTAEIGLFKIVSESGIGAGTRRIEAVTGKRAYEQMNEQNERLRDIAKMLKTSVEDVPKRAEALQEQLRRLARENESLQAQLDH
;
A
#
# COMPACT_ATOMS: atom_id res chain seq x y z
N ASP A 1 2.15 2.67 14.24
CA ASP A 1 2.78 1.36 14.51
C ASP A 1 4.08 1.16 13.71
N VAL A 2 4.15 1.55 12.43
CA VAL A 2 5.31 1.27 11.57
C VAL A 2 6.27 2.45 11.50
N LEU A 3 5.77 3.64 11.22
CA LEU A 3 6.58 4.82 10.95
C LEU A 3 6.84 5.70 12.17
N GLY A 4 6.09 5.53 13.25
CA GLY A 4 6.23 6.28 14.50
C GLY A 4 5.09 7.24 14.81
N ASP A 5 5.15 7.81 16.02
CA ASP A 5 4.06 8.61 16.60
C ASP A 5 3.88 10.00 15.95
N HIS A 6 4.85 10.45 15.14
CA HIS A 6 4.78 11.71 14.41
C HIS A 6 3.81 11.68 13.24
N VAL A 7 3.39 10.48 12.80
CA VAL A 7 2.49 10.31 11.66
C VAL A 7 1.07 10.72 12.04
N SER A 8 0.51 11.63 11.28
CA SER A 8 -0.88 12.04 11.38
C SER A 8 -1.53 12.12 10.00
N GLN A 9 -2.82 11.86 9.94
CA GLN A 9 -3.57 12.00 8.70
C GLN A 9 -3.63 13.47 8.27
N ALA A 10 -3.22 13.73 7.02
CA ALA A 10 -3.35 15.03 6.37
C ALA A 10 -4.56 15.08 5.42
N GLY A 11 -5.00 13.94 4.92
CA GLY A 11 -6.17 13.82 4.06
C GLY A 11 -6.46 12.37 3.70
N SER A 12 -7.65 12.11 3.19
CA SER A 12 -8.02 10.81 2.65
C SER A 12 -9.11 10.94 1.58
N LEU A 13 -9.13 10.00 0.67
CA LEU A 13 -10.18 9.85 -0.33
C LEU A 13 -10.44 8.37 -0.55
N VAL A 14 -11.71 7.96 -0.49
CA VAL A 14 -12.14 6.60 -0.77
C VAL A 14 -13.11 6.63 -1.94
N GLU A 15 -12.73 5.97 -3.03
CA GLU A 15 -13.50 5.82 -4.26
C GLU A 15 -13.73 4.32 -4.54
N PRO A 16 -14.67 3.94 -5.40
CA PRO A 16 -14.91 2.54 -5.73
C PRO A 16 -13.68 1.82 -6.31
N GLU A 17 -12.86 2.56 -7.07
CA GLU A 17 -11.70 1.99 -7.78
C GLU A 17 -10.40 2.03 -6.99
N ARG A 18 -10.29 2.95 -6.02
CA ARG A 18 -9.08 3.15 -5.23
C ARG A 18 -9.35 3.93 -3.95
N LEU A 19 -8.40 3.88 -3.04
CA LEU A 19 -8.31 4.81 -1.93
C LEU A 19 -6.93 5.49 -1.93
N ARG A 20 -6.87 6.66 -1.35
CA ARG A 20 -5.60 7.32 -1.03
C ARG A 20 -5.63 7.83 0.40
N PHE A 21 -4.49 7.80 1.02
CA PHE A 21 -4.27 8.26 2.38
C PHE A 21 -3.02 9.14 2.39
N ASP A 22 -3.22 10.39 2.78
CA ASP A 22 -2.17 11.41 2.90
C ASP A 22 -1.80 11.57 4.37
N PHE A 23 -0.51 11.58 4.67
CA PHE A 23 -0.03 11.62 6.04
C PHE A 23 1.29 12.38 6.18
N SER A 24 1.52 12.90 7.39
CA SER A 24 2.77 13.58 7.73
C SER A 24 3.89 12.57 7.92
N HIS A 25 4.95 12.71 7.11
CA HIS A 25 6.18 11.95 7.24
C HIS A 25 7.29 12.63 6.44
N PHE A 26 8.51 12.62 6.95
CA PHE A 26 9.61 13.42 6.40
C PHE A 26 10.42 12.71 5.32
N GLY A 27 10.27 11.42 5.14
CA GLY A 27 11.02 10.62 4.17
C GLY A 27 10.14 9.70 3.34
N GLN A 28 10.74 9.10 2.33
CA GLN A 28 10.10 8.03 1.56
C GLN A 28 9.86 6.82 2.48
N VAL A 29 8.69 6.24 2.39
CA VAL A 29 8.40 4.96 3.04
C VAL A 29 9.05 3.85 2.22
N ASP A 30 9.93 3.08 2.84
CA ASP A 30 10.65 2.03 2.13
C ASP A 30 9.77 0.80 1.86
N GLU A 31 10.26 -0.09 1.01
CA GLU A 31 9.50 -1.26 0.57
C GLU A 31 9.17 -2.22 1.72
N GLU A 32 10.07 -2.38 2.69
CA GLU A 32 9.84 -3.23 3.85
C GLU A 32 8.80 -2.64 4.81
N GLU A 33 8.82 -1.32 4.97
CA GLU A 33 7.80 -0.59 5.74
C GLU A 33 6.43 -0.71 5.07
N LEU A 34 6.35 -0.54 3.74
CA LEU A 34 5.11 -0.73 2.98
C LEU A 34 4.56 -2.16 3.12
N LYS A 35 5.41 -3.16 3.05
CA LYS A 35 5.02 -4.57 3.29
C LYS A 35 4.47 -4.79 4.69
N LYS A 36 5.09 -4.18 5.71
CA LYS A 36 4.60 -4.26 7.10
C LYS A 36 3.24 -3.60 7.26
N ILE A 37 3.05 -2.41 6.69
CA ILE A 37 1.78 -1.69 6.71
C ILE A 37 0.68 -2.55 6.07
N GLU A 38 0.95 -3.07 4.88
CA GLU A 38 0.00 -3.91 4.14
C GLU A 38 -0.34 -5.20 4.92
N ALA A 39 0.65 -5.83 5.54
CA ALA A 39 0.44 -7.03 6.36
C ALA A 39 -0.42 -6.74 7.61
N ILE A 40 -0.19 -5.62 8.30
CA ILE A 40 -0.99 -5.22 9.46
C ILE A 40 -2.44 -4.97 9.06
N VAL A 41 -2.66 -4.22 7.98
CA VAL A 41 -4.01 -3.89 7.50
C VAL A 41 -4.76 -5.17 7.12
N ASN A 42 -4.15 -6.06 6.33
CA ASN A 42 -4.78 -7.34 5.97
C ASN A 42 -5.00 -8.22 7.20
N GLY A 43 -4.08 -8.23 8.15
CA GLY A 43 -4.27 -8.92 9.43
C GLY A 43 -5.54 -8.45 10.15
N LYS A 44 -5.76 -7.15 10.22
CA LYS A 44 -6.98 -6.58 10.84
C LYS A 44 -8.26 -6.89 10.05
N ILE A 45 -8.18 -6.96 8.73
CA ILE A 45 -9.30 -7.41 7.88
C ILE A 45 -9.67 -8.86 8.22
N TRP A 46 -8.69 -9.74 8.34
CA TRP A 46 -8.89 -11.18 8.57
C TRP A 46 -9.26 -11.52 10.01
N GLU A 47 -8.99 -10.62 10.96
CA GLU A 47 -9.47 -10.76 12.34
C GLU A 47 -10.99 -10.65 12.46
N ASN A 48 -11.71 -10.20 11.41
CA ASN A 48 -13.17 -10.12 11.41
C ASN A 48 -13.71 -9.25 12.55
N ILE A 49 -13.18 -8.03 12.68
CA ILE A 49 -13.47 -7.14 13.79
C ILE A 49 -14.75 -6.35 13.51
N GLU A 50 -15.68 -6.35 14.45
CA GLU A 50 -16.87 -5.51 14.40
C GLU A 50 -16.50 -4.03 14.56
N THR A 51 -17.07 -3.19 13.69
CA THR A 51 -16.94 -1.73 13.77
C THR A 51 -18.14 -1.14 14.51
N LYS A 52 -17.88 -0.42 15.59
CA LYS A 52 -18.90 0.26 16.39
C LYS A 52 -18.90 1.75 16.12
N MET A 53 -20.07 2.31 15.83
CA MET A 53 -20.26 3.73 15.59
C MET A 53 -21.11 4.31 16.72
N MET A 54 -20.58 5.31 17.42
CA MET A 54 -21.21 5.92 18.57
C MET A 54 -21.25 7.44 18.42
N ARG A 55 -22.24 8.08 19.02
CA ARG A 55 -22.25 9.54 19.19
C ARG A 55 -21.95 9.86 20.65
N LYS A 56 -20.99 10.74 20.89
CA LYS A 56 -20.55 11.15 22.22
C LYS A 56 -20.25 12.65 22.26
N PRO A 57 -20.36 13.29 23.42
CA PRO A 57 -19.81 14.62 23.61
C PRO A 57 -18.32 14.62 23.26
N LEU A 58 -17.86 15.71 22.64
CA LEU A 58 -16.46 15.84 22.18
C LEU A 58 -15.43 15.57 23.31
N GLU A 59 -15.69 16.15 24.48
CA GLU A 59 -14.79 15.99 25.63
C GLU A 59 -14.74 14.54 26.15
N GLU A 60 -15.84 13.82 26.07
CA GLU A 60 -15.89 12.40 26.44
C GLU A 60 -15.13 11.55 25.42
N ALA A 61 -15.30 11.83 24.11
CA ALA A 61 -14.57 11.16 23.04
C ALA A 61 -13.05 11.36 23.15
N LYS A 62 -12.61 12.58 23.48
CA LYS A 62 -11.19 12.88 23.74
C LYS A 62 -10.65 12.11 24.95
N LYS A 63 -11.41 12.01 26.04
CA LYS A 63 -11.01 11.23 27.23
C LYS A 63 -10.85 9.74 26.95
N LEU A 64 -11.58 9.20 25.97
CA LEU A 64 -11.46 7.82 25.52
C LEU A 64 -10.23 7.60 24.62
N GLY A 65 -9.49 8.67 24.27
CA GLY A 65 -8.32 8.59 23.41
C GLY A 65 -8.64 8.55 21.91
N ALA A 66 -9.85 9.01 21.51
CA ALA A 66 -10.23 9.06 20.10
C ALA A 66 -9.31 10.00 19.31
N MET A 67 -8.74 9.50 18.20
CA MET A 67 -7.92 10.31 17.30
C MET A 67 -8.79 11.31 16.53
N ALA A 68 -8.42 12.59 16.60
CA ALA A 68 -9.04 13.65 15.83
C ALA A 68 -8.23 13.94 14.56
N LEU A 69 -8.90 14.21 13.46
CA LEU A 69 -8.24 14.62 12.21
C LEU A 69 -7.67 16.03 12.35
N PHE A 70 -6.48 16.26 11.84
CA PHE A 70 -5.83 17.56 11.85
C PHE A 70 -6.63 18.57 11.02
N GLY A 71 -6.92 19.73 11.64
CA GLY A 71 -7.61 20.86 10.96
C GLY A 71 -9.13 20.75 10.86
N GLU A 72 -9.75 19.67 11.34
CA GLU A 72 -11.21 19.60 11.41
C GLU A 72 -11.78 20.30 12.64
N LYS A 73 -12.87 21.04 12.43
CA LYS A 73 -13.65 21.65 13.51
C LYS A 73 -14.79 20.73 13.89
N TYR A 74 -14.77 20.27 15.14
CA TYR A 74 -15.80 19.39 15.68
C TYR A 74 -16.86 20.18 16.45
N GLY A 75 -18.12 19.77 16.30
CA GLY A 75 -19.22 20.26 17.14
C GLY A 75 -19.16 19.68 18.56
N ASN A 76 -20.15 20.04 19.39
CA ASN A 76 -20.24 19.55 20.76
C ASN A 76 -20.47 18.04 20.86
N VAL A 77 -21.09 17.43 19.85
CA VAL A 77 -21.34 15.99 19.74
C VAL A 77 -20.66 15.47 18.50
N VAL A 78 -19.88 14.43 18.65
CA VAL A 78 -19.06 13.83 17.59
C VAL A 78 -19.43 12.37 17.37
N ARG A 79 -19.19 11.89 16.15
CA ARG A 79 -19.28 10.47 15.82
C ARG A 79 -17.93 9.81 16.06
N VAL A 80 -17.95 8.80 16.90
CA VAL A 80 -16.77 7.98 17.23
C VAL A 80 -16.88 6.66 16.50
N VAL A 81 -15.85 6.27 15.79
CA VAL A 81 -15.73 4.98 15.11
C VAL A 81 -14.68 4.14 15.82
N GLN A 82 -15.10 2.99 16.32
CA GLN A 82 -14.25 2.05 17.05
C GLN A 82 -14.13 0.75 16.26
N VAL A 83 -12.89 0.33 16.00
CA VAL A 83 -12.56 -0.95 15.37
C VAL A 83 -11.88 -1.84 16.42
N GLY A 84 -12.69 -2.65 17.13
CA GLY A 84 -12.23 -3.46 18.26
C GLY A 84 -11.50 -2.62 19.31
N ASP A 85 -10.40 -3.17 19.83
CA ASP A 85 -9.48 -2.46 20.73
C ASP A 85 -8.31 -1.81 20.00
N TYR A 86 -8.32 -1.87 18.66
CA TYR A 86 -7.19 -1.45 17.83
C TYR A 86 -7.26 0.02 17.40
N SER A 87 -8.43 0.50 16.99
CA SER A 87 -8.59 1.86 16.47
C SER A 87 -9.82 2.54 17.06
N LEU A 88 -9.66 3.81 17.40
CA LEU A 88 -10.70 4.68 17.89
C LEU A 88 -10.49 6.07 17.28
N GLU A 89 -11.41 6.54 16.44
CA GLU A 89 -11.26 7.83 15.77
C GLU A 89 -12.56 8.63 15.70
N LEU A 90 -12.43 9.94 15.54
CA LEU A 90 -13.53 10.84 15.21
C LEU A 90 -13.67 10.87 13.69
N CYS A 91 -14.74 10.33 13.16
CA CYS A 91 -14.98 10.31 11.72
C CYS A 91 -16.45 10.39 11.37
N GLY A 92 -16.79 11.33 10.49
CA GLY A 92 -18.15 11.48 9.93
C GLY A 92 -18.40 10.67 8.66
N GLY A 93 -17.37 10.00 8.11
CA GLY A 93 -17.45 9.24 6.88
C GLY A 93 -18.20 7.90 7.00
N CYS A 94 -18.33 7.22 5.87
CA CYS A 94 -18.89 5.87 5.84
C CYS A 94 -17.83 4.84 6.22
N HIS A 95 -18.22 3.87 7.04
CA HIS A 95 -17.37 2.77 7.47
C HIS A 95 -18.08 1.43 7.27
N VAL A 96 -17.29 0.38 7.04
CA VAL A 96 -17.78 -0.99 7.05
C VAL A 96 -18.29 -1.38 8.45
N ASN A 97 -19.24 -2.28 8.55
CA ASN A 97 -19.70 -2.80 9.84
C ASN A 97 -18.75 -3.83 10.44
N ASN A 98 -17.96 -4.45 9.60
CA ASN A 98 -16.98 -5.44 9.98
C ASN A 98 -15.75 -5.36 9.06
N THR A 99 -14.57 -5.50 9.60
CA THR A 99 -13.33 -5.39 8.82
C THR A 99 -13.23 -6.44 7.70
N ALA A 100 -13.82 -7.61 7.87
CA ALA A 100 -13.84 -8.66 6.86
C ALA A 100 -14.55 -8.24 5.55
N GLU A 101 -15.46 -7.27 5.60
CA GLU A 101 -16.15 -6.74 4.42
C GLU A 101 -15.21 -6.05 3.42
N ILE A 102 -14.03 -5.61 3.87
CA ILE A 102 -13.00 -5.01 3.01
C ILE A 102 -12.40 -6.06 2.08
N GLY A 103 -12.28 -7.30 2.52
CA GLY A 103 -11.74 -8.43 1.78
C GLY A 103 -10.20 -8.45 1.77
N LEU A 104 -9.59 -7.81 0.79
CA LEU A 104 -8.14 -7.71 0.63
C LEU A 104 -7.74 -6.24 0.46
N PHE A 105 -6.62 -5.87 1.04
CA PHE A 105 -6.01 -4.55 0.90
C PHE A 105 -4.65 -4.70 0.20
N LYS A 106 -4.40 -3.90 -0.84
CA LYS A 106 -3.13 -3.89 -1.57
C LYS A 106 -2.65 -2.47 -1.82
N ILE A 107 -1.44 -2.16 -1.37
CA ILE A 107 -0.79 -0.87 -1.66
C ILE A 107 -0.35 -0.87 -3.13
N VAL A 108 -0.68 0.21 -3.85
CA VAL A 108 -0.34 0.39 -5.27
C VAL A 108 0.85 1.30 -5.44
N SER A 109 0.91 2.39 -4.69
CA SER A 109 1.97 3.38 -4.80
C SER A 109 2.20 4.16 -3.51
N GLU A 110 3.37 4.72 -3.38
CA GLU A 110 3.78 5.65 -2.32
C GLU A 110 4.53 6.80 -2.96
N SER A 111 4.20 8.05 -2.62
CA SER A 111 4.80 9.25 -3.21
C SER A 111 4.77 10.45 -2.27
N GLY A 112 5.68 11.41 -2.49
CA GLY A 112 5.62 12.71 -1.85
C GLY A 112 4.64 13.64 -2.58
N ILE A 113 3.83 14.37 -1.82
CA ILE A 113 2.87 15.34 -2.38
C ILE A 113 3.11 16.77 -1.89
N GLY A 114 4.09 16.96 -1.04
CA GLY A 114 4.49 18.25 -0.50
C GLY A 114 5.58 18.09 0.55
N ALA A 115 6.08 19.20 1.08
CA ALA A 115 7.07 19.17 2.13
C ALA A 115 6.51 18.47 3.39
N GLY A 116 7.13 17.36 3.79
CA GLY A 116 6.72 16.60 4.97
C GLY A 116 5.39 15.87 4.84
N THR A 117 4.86 15.69 3.62
CA THR A 117 3.60 14.97 3.38
C THR A 117 3.78 13.88 2.33
N ARG A 118 3.36 12.68 2.69
CA ARG A 118 3.40 11.48 1.83
C ARG A 118 1.99 11.03 1.50
N ARG A 119 1.87 10.28 0.42
CA ARG A 119 0.61 9.68 -0.05
C ARG A 119 0.81 8.20 -0.32
N ILE A 120 -0.06 7.37 0.25
CA ILE A 120 -0.24 5.98 -0.15
C ILE A 120 -1.53 5.88 -0.96
N GLU A 121 -1.45 5.23 -2.11
CA GLU A 121 -2.61 4.77 -2.86
C GLU A 121 -2.76 3.26 -2.71
N ALA A 122 -3.99 2.81 -2.52
CA ALA A 122 -4.29 1.40 -2.34
C ALA A 122 -5.61 1.01 -3.00
N VAL A 123 -5.79 -0.27 -3.19
CA VAL A 123 -7.02 -0.89 -3.69
C VAL A 123 -7.48 -1.97 -2.72
N THR A 124 -8.78 -2.25 -2.71
CA THR A 124 -9.36 -3.24 -1.80
C THR A 124 -10.31 -4.18 -2.54
N GLY A 125 -10.65 -5.29 -1.90
CA GLY A 125 -11.67 -6.23 -2.34
C GLY A 125 -11.45 -6.72 -3.76
N LYS A 126 -12.50 -6.67 -4.57
CA LYS A 126 -12.48 -7.12 -5.97
C LYS A 126 -11.35 -6.48 -6.79
N ARG A 127 -11.15 -5.17 -6.65
CA ARG A 127 -10.11 -4.46 -7.41
C ARG A 127 -8.70 -4.91 -7.04
N ALA A 128 -8.45 -5.20 -5.76
CA ALA A 128 -7.18 -5.76 -5.32
C ALA A 128 -6.93 -7.15 -5.91
N TYR A 129 -7.96 -7.99 -5.95
CA TYR A 129 -7.90 -9.32 -6.58
C TYR A 129 -7.60 -9.22 -8.08
N GLU A 130 -8.31 -8.35 -8.80
CA GLU A 130 -8.11 -8.13 -10.24
C GLU A 130 -6.68 -7.67 -10.54
N GLN A 131 -6.15 -6.72 -9.77
CA GLN A 131 -4.79 -6.22 -9.95
C GLN A 131 -3.73 -7.30 -9.69
N MET A 132 -3.90 -8.12 -8.68
CA MET A 132 -2.99 -9.25 -8.43
C MET A 132 -3.02 -10.26 -9.58
N ASN A 133 -4.19 -10.54 -10.14
CA ASN A 133 -4.31 -11.43 -11.30
C ASN A 133 -3.61 -10.84 -12.53
N GLU A 134 -3.81 -9.55 -12.82
CA GLU A 134 -3.13 -8.86 -13.92
C GLU A 134 -1.59 -8.95 -13.78
N GLN A 135 -1.07 -8.76 -12.58
CA GLN A 135 0.37 -8.89 -12.31
C GLN A 135 0.87 -10.33 -12.52
N ASN A 136 0.10 -11.32 -12.06
CA ASN A 136 0.43 -12.72 -12.26
C ASN A 136 0.40 -13.12 -13.74
N GLU A 137 -0.56 -12.63 -14.51
CA GLU A 137 -0.63 -12.86 -15.95
C GLU A 137 0.57 -12.27 -16.69
N ARG A 138 0.95 -11.03 -16.37
CA ARG A 138 2.17 -10.40 -16.92
C ARG A 138 3.42 -11.22 -16.63
N LEU A 139 3.55 -11.73 -15.40
CA LEU A 139 4.69 -12.58 -15.03
C LEU A 139 4.69 -13.90 -15.80
N ARG A 140 3.53 -14.53 -16.01
CA ARG A 140 3.40 -15.73 -16.84
C ARG A 140 3.77 -15.46 -18.30
N ASP A 141 3.38 -14.32 -18.85
CA ASP A 141 3.74 -13.94 -20.22
C ASP A 141 5.25 -13.72 -20.35
N ILE A 142 5.89 -13.08 -19.37
CA ILE A 142 7.36 -12.96 -19.34
C ILE A 142 8.02 -14.34 -19.28
N ALA A 143 7.53 -15.26 -18.45
CA ALA A 143 8.04 -16.61 -18.36
C ALA A 143 7.95 -17.35 -19.73
N LYS A 144 6.81 -17.22 -20.44
CA LYS A 144 6.65 -17.77 -21.78
C LYS A 144 7.65 -17.17 -22.78
N MET A 145 7.82 -15.85 -22.77
CA MET A 145 8.80 -15.16 -23.63
C MET A 145 10.22 -15.65 -23.40
N LEU A 146 10.58 -15.88 -22.14
CA LEU A 146 11.89 -16.38 -21.72
C LEU A 146 12.01 -17.92 -21.83
N LYS A 147 10.95 -18.62 -22.19
CA LYS A 147 10.89 -20.08 -22.29
C LYS A 147 11.31 -20.76 -20.99
N THR A 148 10.73 -20.32 -19.87
CA THR A 148 11.02 -20.82 -18.53
C THR A 148 9.76 -20.88 -17.67
N SER A 149 9.87 -21.48 -16.47
CA SER A 149 8.82 -21.38 -15.44
C SER A 149 8.80 -20.00 -14.80
N VAL A 150 7.71 -19.65 -14.11
CA VAL A 150 7.59 -18.36 -13.39
C VAL A 150 8.68 -18.24 -12.31
N GLU A 151 8.92 -19.32 -11.59
CA GLU A 151 9.91 -19.39 -10.51
C GLU A 151 11.34 -19.14 -11.01
N ASP A 152 11.65 -19.57 -12.24
CA ASP A 152 12.98 -19.45 -12.85
C ASP A 152 13.18 -18.17 -13.67
N VAL A 153 12.16 -17.29 -13.76
CA VAL A 153 12.27 -16.01 -14.52
C VAL A 153 13.50 -15.20 -14.11
N PRO A 154 13.78 -14.95 -12.82
CA PRO A 154 14.95 -14.18 -12.42
C PRO A 154 16.25 -14.81 -12.90
N LYS A 155 16.41 -16.10 -12.66
CA LYS A 155 17.61 -16.86 -13.08
C LYS A 155 17.81 -16.85 -14.59
N ARG A 156 16.73 -17.00 -15.35
CA ARG A 156 16.77 -16.96 -16.81
C ARG A 156 17.14 -15.56 -17.32
N ALA A 157 16.62 -14.51 -16.70
CA ALA A 157 16.96 -13.15 -17.04
C ALA A 157 18.44 -12.83 -16.79
N GLU A 158 18.98 -13.24 -15.64
CA GLU A 158 20.42 -13.11 -15.33
C GLU A 158 21.30 -13.84 -16.34
N ALA A 159 20.96 -15.07 -16.69
CA ALA A 159 21.69 -15.85 -17.69
C ALA A 159 21.70 -15.17 -19.07
N LEU A 160 20.58 -14.59 -19.49
CA LEU A 160 20.49 -13.84 -20.74
C LEU A 160 21.33 -12.54 -20.70
N GLN A 161 21.33 -11.83 -19.59
CA GLN A 161 22.17 -10.64 -19.43
C GLN A 161 23.66 -10.98 -19.54
N GLU A 162 24.10 -12.06 -18.91
CA GLU A 162 25.50 -12.50 -19.00
C GLU A 162 25.86 -12.94 -20.42
N GLN A 163 24.95 -13.66 -21.08
CA GLN A 163 25.14 -14.05 -22.48
C GLN A 163 25.28 -12.82 -23.40
N LEU A 164 24.45 -11.81 -23.21
CA LEU A 164 24.53 -10.55 -23.96
C LEU A 164 25.86 -9.84 -23.74
N ARG A 165 26.36 -9.76 -22.50
CA ARG A 165 27.65 -9.16 -22.18
C ARG A 165 28.82 -9.91 -22.88
N ARG A 166 28.73 -11.24 -22.86
CA ARG A 166 29.74 -12.08 -23.53
C ARG A 166 29.75 -11.84 -25.04
N LEU A 167 28.59 -11.89 -25.67
CA LEU A 167 28.45 -11.66 -27.11
C LEU A 167 28.92 -10.24 -27.53
N ALA A 168 28.62 -9.23 -26.71
CA ALA A 168 29.11 -7.86 -26.96
C ALA A 168 30.64 -7.80 -26.98
N ARG A 169 31.30 -8.41 -25.99
CA ARG A 169 32.79 -8.48 -25.95
C ARG A 169 33.38 -9.26 -27.12
N GLU A 170 32.76 -10.39 -27.48
CA GLU A 170 33.19 -11.18 -28.64
C GLU A 170 33.08 -10.36 -29.93
N ASN A 171 31.96 -9.61 -30.09
CA ASN A 171 31.74 -8.76 -31.25
C ASN A 171 32.78 -7.62 -31.34
N GLU A 172 33.07 -6.93 -30.25
CA GLU A 172 34.11 -5.90 -30.18
C GLU A 172 35.46 -6.47 -30.55
N SER A 173 35.81 -7.65 -30.03
CA SER A 173 37.08 -8.33 -30.35
C SER A 173 37.19 -8.70 -31.83
N LEU A 174 36.10 -9.22 -32.41
CA LEU A 174 36.07 -9.56 -33.84
C LEU A 174 36.15 -8.33 -34.74
N GLN A 175 35.49 -7.24 -34.40
CA GLN A 175 35.63 -5.97 -35.13
C GLN A 175 37.05 -5.43 -35.09
N ALA A 176 37.69 -5.44 -33.92
CA ALA A 176 39.10 -5.02 -33.81
C ALA A 176 40.07 -5.86 -34.66
N GLN A 177 39.74 -7.15 -34.89
CA GLN A 177 40.53 -8.02 -35.77
C GLN A 177 40.32 -7.73 -37.25
N LEU A 178 39.15 -7.24 -37.64
CA LEU A 178 38.84 -6.90 -39.03
C LEU A 178 39.39 -5.55 -39.46
N ASP A 179 39.62 -4.64 -38.51
CA ASP A 179 40.18 -3.30 -38.76
C ASP A 179 41.72 -3.28 -38.82
N HIS A 180 42.37 -4.44 -38.65
CA HIS A 180 43.82 -4.66 -38.80
C HIS A 180 44.11 -5.50 -40.04
#